data_3c89b4fcec0693dc280b6b05f0b06c39
#
_entry.id   3c89b4fcec0693dc280b6b05f0b06c39
#
_cell.length_a   1.000
_cell.length_b   1.000
_cell.length_c   1.000
_cell.angle_alpha   90.00
_cell.angle_beta   90.00
_cell.angle_gamma   90.00
#
_symmetry.space_group_name_H-M   'P 1'
#
loop_
_entity.id
_entity.type
_entity.pdbx_description
1 polymer ?
#
loop_
_entity_poly.entity_id
_entity_poly.type
_entity_poly.pdbx_seq_one_letter_code
_entity_poly.pdbx_strand_id
1 'polypeptide(L)'
;MKHALIITTISGFVPQFEMNDVRILQENGYTVHYASDFENPIYNIDQTQLKRDGLILHHIDIRKSPFQITKNTKAFLQLKQIIRKEQISLVHCHNPMGGVVGRLAAKASGREPYVVYTAHGFHFYEGAPKKNWLLYYTAERFLAAFTDRIITINREDYERANRFRLKEHGCVEQIPGVGVNIEKFRKKPELREIKRKELDIPPDGFHIVSVGELVENKNHAVVIEAVARLHDENIYYSICGKGPYRETLEHLIQKHHLEKQVRLLGYRNDVQDVLQSADLSLIHI
;
A
#
# COMPACT_ATOMS: atom_id res chain seq x y z
N MET A 1 30.57 -3.30 -2.54
CA MET A 1 29.26 -2.94 -3.10
C MET A 1 28.27 -2.94 -1.93
N LYS A 2 27.38 -1.96 -1.80
CA LYS A 2 26.40 -1.90 -0.71
C LYS A 2 25.13 -2.67 -1.13
N HIS A 3 24.52 -3.43 -0.22
CA HIS A 3 23.33 -4.21 -0.51
C HIS A 3 22.19 -3.75 0.41
N ALA A 4 21.02 -3.44 -0.19
CA ALA A 4 19.80 -3.10 0.51
C ALA A 4 18.75 -4.19 0.30
N LEU A 5 17.97 -4.53 1.32
CA LEU A 5 16.88 -5.50 1.26
C LEU A 5 15.56 -4.83 1.61
N ILE A 6 14.64 -4.76 0.65
CA ILE A 6 13.26 -4.33 0.88
C ILE A 6 12.41 -5.57 1.20
N ILE A 7 11.60 -5.49 2.25
CA ILE A 7 10.77 -6.62 2.73
C ILE A 7 9.31 -6.20 2.79
N THR A 8 8.44 -6.94 2.10
CA THR A 8 6.98 -6.75 2.14
C THR A 8 6.23 -8.07 2.28
N THR A 9 5.02 -8.02 2.80
CA THR A 9 4.11 -9.18 2.82
C THR A 9 3.32 -9.37 1.53
N ILE A 10 3.36 -8.40 0.63
CA ILE A 10 2.59 -8.36 -0.62
C ILE A 10 3.57 -8.06 -1.74
N SER A 11 3.79 -9.02 -2.62
CA SER A 11 4.79 -8.90 -3.70
C SER A 11 4.52 -7.77 -4.70
N GLY A 12 3.26 -7.39 -4.90
CA GLY A 12 2.88 -6.25 -5.73
C GLY A 12 3.06 -4.88 -5.07
N PHE A 13 3.49 -4.82 -3.80
CA PHE A 13 3.60 -3.57 -3.07
C PHE A 13 4.71 -2.66 -3.60
N VAL A 14 5.92 -3.20 -3.79
CA VAL A 14 7.06 -2.42 -4.32
C VAL A 14 6.78 -1.85 -5.70
N PRO A 15 6.33 -2.64 -6.71
CA PRO A 15 6.07 -2.08 -8.04
C PRO A 15 4.94 -1.05 -8.08
N GLN A 16 4.05 -1.03 -7.10
CA GLN A 16 2.96 -0.05 -7.05
C GLN A 16 3.33 1.22 -6.30
N PHE A 17 4.13 1.13 -5.23
CA PHE A 17 4.29 2.23 -4.29
C PHE A 17 5.74 2.62 -4.01
N GLU A 18 6.71 1.71 -4.16
CA GLU A 18 8.08 1.91 -3.64
C GLU A 18 9.17 1.89 -4.74
N MET A 19 8.80 1.99 -6.01
CA MET A 19 9.80 2.04 -7.10
C MET A 19 10.68 3.30 -7.04
N ASN A 20 10.21 4.37 -6.41
CA ASN A 20 11.04 5.54 -6.14
C ASN A 20 12.13 5.22 -5.13
N ASP A 21 11.82 4.48 -4.07
CA ASP A 21 12.81 4.04 -3.07
C ASP A 21 13.85 3.12 -3.69
N VAL A 22 13.41 2.20 -4.57
CA VAL A 22 14.34 1.35 -5.34
C VAL A 22 15.33 2.20 -6.12
N ARG A 23 14.84 3.21 -6.87
CA ARG A 23 15.68 4.10 -7.67
C ARG A 23 16.64 4.91 -6.80
N ILE A 24 16.15 5.50 -5.70
CA ILE A 24 16.99 6.25 -4.76
C ILE A 24 18.10 5.37 -4.19
N LEU A 25 17.80 4.13 -3.82
CA LEU A 25 18.79 3.19 -3.32
C LEU A 25 19.85 2.87 -4.39
N GLN A 26 19.42 2.62 -5.64
CA GLN A 26 20.30 2.33 -6.76
C GLN A 26 21.23 3.54 -7.08
N GLU A 27 20.67 4.75 -7.12
CA GLU A 27 21.42 6.01 -7.32
C GLU A 27 22.46 6.26 -6.21
N ASN A 28 22.20 5.75 -5.00
CA ASN A 28 23.13 5.79 -3.88
C ASN A 28 24.10 4.57 -3.84
N GLY A 29 24.19 3.81 -4.92
CA GLY A 29 25.13 2.72 -5.10
C GLY A 29 24.79 1.42 -4.40
N TYR A 30 23.51 1.22 -4.05
CA TYR A 30 23.04 -0.06 -3.51
C TYR A 30 22.62 -1.02 -4.62
N THR A 31 23.01 -2.28 -4.47
CA THR A 31 22.30 -3.39 -5.12
C THR A 31 21.04 -3.67 -4.33
N VAL A 32 19.87 -3.60 -4.99
CA VAL A 32 18.58 -3.72 -4.30
C VAL A 32 18.05 -5.14 -4.40
N HIS A 33 17.85 -5.77 -3.25
CA HIS A 33 17.19 -7.05 -3.07
C HIS A 33 15.74 -6.81 -2.63
N TYR A 34 14.83 -7.63 -3.13
CA TYR A 34 13.42 -7.57 -2.76
C TYR A 34 12.92 -8.93 -2.30
N ALA A 35 12.48 -9.03 -1.04
CA ALA A 35 11.95 -10.24 -0.43
C ALA A 35 10.45 -10.13 -0.18
N SER A 36 9.67 -11.07 -0.72
CA SER A 36 8.22 -11.14 -0.55
C SER A 36 7.68 -12.54 -0.89
N ASP A 37 6.37 -12.77 -0.69
CA ASP A 37 5.70 -13.97 -1.19
C ASP A 37 5.35 -13.81 -2.67
N PHE A 38 6.21 -14.30 -3.54
CA PHE A 38 6.02 -14.26 -4.99
C PHE A 38 5.18 -15.41 -5.54
N GLU A 39 4.91 -16.44 -4.75
CA GLU A 39 4.09 -17.58 -5.17
C GLU A 39 2.58 -17.33 -4.99
N ASN A 40 2.22 -16.42 -4.05
CA ASN A 40 0.83 -16.06 -3.80
C ASN A 40 0.62 -14.54 -3.95
N PRO A 41 0.78 -14.01 -5.16
CA PRO A 41 0.63 -12.57 -5.39
C PRO A 41 -0.84 -12.14 -5.22
N ILE A 42 -1.07 -11.07 -4.47
CA ILE A 42 -2.39 -10.45 -4.32
C ILE A 42 -2.72 -9.54 -5.51
N TYR A 43 -1.68 -8.91 -6.07
CA TYR A 43 -1.76 -8.08 -7.26
C TYR A 43 -0.95 -8.73 -8.39
N ASN A 44 -1.33 -8.48 -9.62
CA ASN A 44 -0.53 -8.89 -10.77
C ASN A 44 0.86 -8.27 -10.67
N ILE A 45 1.89 -9.10 -10.76
CA ILE A 45 3.28 -8.70 -10.67
C ILE A 45 4.06 -9.28 -11.85
N ASP A 46 4.75 -8.41 -12.57
CA ASP A 46 5.71 -8.84 -13.58
C ASP A 46 7.11 -8.96 -12.95
N GLN A 47 7.44 -10.17 -12.51
CA GLN A 47 8.77 -10.46 -11.93
C GLN A 47 9.91 -10.26 -12.96
N THR A 48 9.62 -10.43 -14.25
CA THR A 48 10.62 -10.22 -15.32
C THR A 48 10.95 -8.74 -15.43
N GLN A 49 9.93 -7.88 -15.35
CA GLN A 49 10.15 -6.43 -15.35
C GLN A 49 10.94 -5.99 -14.11
N LEU A 50 10.60 -6.46 -12.92
CA LEU A 50 11.36 -6.12 -11.71
C LEU A 50 12.83 -6.51 -11.81
N LYS A 51 13.14 -7.66 -12.41
CA LYS A 51 14.55 -8.06 -12.67
C LYS A 51 15.22 -7.13 -13.69
N ARG A 52 14.52 -6.69 -14.73
CA ARG A 52 15.03 -5.69 -15.70
C ARG A 52 15.28 -4.34 -15.03
N ASP A 53 14.47 -3.98 -14.05
CA ASP A 53 14.62 -2.77 -13.23
C ASP A 53 15.79 -2.92 -12.20
N GLY A 54 16.53 -4.03 -12.25
CA GLY A 54 17.75 -4.26 -11.46
C GLY A 54 17.50 -4.81 -10.05
N LEU A 55 16.31 -5.34 -9.75
CA LEU A 55 16.04 -5.96 -8.45
C LEU A 55 16.44 -7.43 -8.43
N ILE A 56 17.05 -7.87 -7.32
CA ILE A 56 17.30 -9.27 -7.02
C ILE A 56 16.14 -9.79 -6.16
N LEU A 57 15.34 -10.69 -6.71
CA LEU A 57 14.12 -11.18 -6.07
C LEU A 57 14.39 -12.40 -5.20
N HIS A 58 13.86 -12.40 -3.97
CA HIS A 58 13.90 -13.51 -3.02
C HIS A 58 12.49 -13.90 -2.60
N HIS A 59 12.05 -15.11 -2.96
CA HIS A 59 10.79 -15.63 -2.41
C HIS A 59 10.97 -16.00 -0.94
N ILE A 60 10.00 -15.59 -0.11
CA ILE A 60 9.89 -15.95 1.30
C ILE A 60 8.45 -16.31 1.66
N ASP A 61 8.26 -17.24 2.59
CA ASP A 61 6.93 -17.76 2.98
C ASP A 61 6.12 -16.82 3.89
N ILE A 62 6.32 -15.52 3.79
CA ILE A 62 5.70 -14.52 4.67
C ILE A 62 4.18 -14.43 4.50
N ARG A 63 3.45 -14.25 5.59
CA ARG A 63 1.97 -14.10 5.60
C ARG A 63 1.54 -12.87 6.37
N LYS A 64 0.40 -12.26 5.95
CA LYS A 64 -0.18 -11.08 6.60
C LYS A 64 -0.64 -11.36 8.03
N SER A 65 -1.20 -12.55 8.28
CA SER A 65 -1.73 -12.92 9.59
C SER A 65 -0.61 -13.32 10.56
N PRO A 66 -0.54 -12.73 11.76
CA PRO A 66 0.42 -13.14 12.78
C PRO A 66 0.17 -14.56 13.31
N PHE A 67 -1.03 -15.11 13.13
CA PHE A 67 -1.39 -16.46 13.57
C PHE A 67 -0.86 -17.56 12.65
N GLN A 68 -0.31 -17.23 11.49
CA GLN A 68 0.37 -18.19 10.62
C GLN A 68 1.84 -18.38 11.05
N ILE A 69 2.01 -18.84 12.29
CA ILE A 69 3.30 -18.90 12.98
C ILE A 69 4.33 -19.69 12.17
N THR A 70 3.97 -20.89 11.69
CA THR A 70 4.89 -21.78 10.95
C THR A 70 5.46 -21.10 9.70
N LYS A 71 4.60 -20.46 8.91
CA LYS A 71 5.01 -19.75 7.69
C LYS A 71 5.88 -18.53 8.02
N ASN A 72 5.47 -17.73 8.98
CA ASN A 72 6.23 -16.55 9.39
C ASN A 72 7.57 -16.90 10.06
N THR A 73 7.67 -18.04 10.76
CA THR A 73 8.94 -18.56 11.28
C THR A 73 9.85 -19.00 10.13
N LYS A 74 9.30 -19.67 9.09
CA LYS A 74 10.07 -20.02 7.91
C LYS A 74 10.60 -18.78 7.19
N ALA A 75 9.74 -17.75 7.00
CA ALA A 75 10.14 -16.48 6.42
C ALA A 75 11.25 -15.77 7.24
N PHE A 76 11.17 -15.82 8.58
CA PHE A 76 12.23 -15.30 9.45
C PHE A 76 13.58 -15.99 9.20
N LEU A 77 13.60 -17.31 9.10
CA LEU A 77 14.83 -18.07 8.83
C LEU A 77 15.38 -17.76 7.43
N GLN A 78 14.51 -17.68 6.42
CA GLN A 78 14.87 -17.31 5.05
C GLN A 78 15.49 -15.91 5.02
N LEU A 79 14.85 -14.90 5.63
CA LEU A 79 15.35 -13.53 5.70
C LEU A 79 16.69 -13.45 6.43
N LYS A 80 16.83 -14.13 7.57
CA LYS A 80 18.10 -14.20 8.30
C LYS A 80 19.23 -14.74 7.42
N GLN A 81 18.96 -15.78 6.63
CA GLN A 81 19.92 -16.37 5.70
C GLN A 81 20.26 -15.39 4.56
N ILE A 82 19.26 -14.75 3.94
CA ILE A 82 19.46 -13.74 2.88
C ILE A 82 20.34 -12.61 3.40
N ILE A 83 20.02 -12.02 4.57
CA ILE A 83 20.78 -10.92 5.17
C ILE A 83 22.25 -11.29 5.36
N ARG A 84 22.53 -12.51 5.78
CA ARG A 84 23.90 -13.02 5.96
C ARG A 84 24.60 -13.25 4.64
N LYS A 85 23.99 -14.03 3.74
CA LYS A 85 24.59 -14.49 2.47
C LYS A 85 24.86 -13.30 1.54
N GLU A 86 23.88 -12.44 1.38
CA GLU A 86 23.98 -11.28 0.48
C GLU A 86 24.66 -10.06 1.14
N GLN A 87 25.16 -10.21 2.36
CA GLN A 87 25.84 -9.16 3.11
C GLN A 87 25.06 -7.84 3.19
N ILE A 88 23.74 -7.96 3.44
CA ILE A 88 22.83 -6.82 3.49
C ILE A 88 23.30 -5.82 4.54
N SER A 89 23.46 -4.56 4.14
CA SER A 89 23.86 -3.43 4.99
C SER A 89 22.69 -2.50 5.34
N LEU A 90 21.58 -2.55 4.58
CA LEU A 90 20.34 -1.80 4.85
C LEU A 90 19.14 -2.74 4.69
N VAL A 91 18.25 -2.75 5.65
CA VAL A 91 16.97 -3.47 5.61
C VAL A 91 15.84 -2.45 5.69
N HIS A 92 14.97 -2.41 4.69
CA HIS A 92 13.78 -1.56 4.68
C HIS A 92 12.52 -2.43 4.74
N CYS A 93 11.82 -2.35 5.86
CA CYS A 93 10.63 -3.15 6.13
C CYS A 93 9.35 -2.35 5.87
N HIS A 94 8.37 -2.99 5.22
CA HIS A 94 7.03 -2.45 5.02
C HIS A 94 5.98 -3.45 5.49
N ASN A 95 4.78 -2.96 5.75
CA ASN A 95 3.63 -3.70 6.25
C ASN A 95 3.88 -4.31 7.66
N PRO A 96 2.83 -4.55 8.47
CA PRO A 96 3.01 -4.99 9.86
C PRO A 96 3.86 -6.25 10.00
N MET A 97 3.51 -7.33 9.28
CA MET A 97 4.28 -8.59 9.40
C MET A 97 5.65 -8.52 8.72
N GLY A 98 5.81 -7.76 7.63
CA GLY A 98 7.13 -7.45 7.05
C GLY A 98 8.01 -6.71 8.05
N GLY A 99 7.43 -5.75 8.76
CA GLY A 99 8.07 -5.04 9.86
C GLY A 99 8.48 -5.94 11.02
N VAL A 100 7.59 -6.83 11.47
CA VAL A 100 7.90 -7.78 12.57
C VAL A 100 9.02 -8.73 12.18
N VAL A 101 8.81 -9.48 11.09
CA VAL A 101 9.71 -10.57 10.68
C VAL A 101 11.06 -10.03 10.20
N GLY A 102 11.04 -8.90 9.47
CA GLY A 102 12.24 -8.26 8.93
C GLY A 102 13.15 -7.70 10.04
N ARG A 103 12.60 -6.94 10.99
CA ARG A 103 13.37 -6.37 12.12
C ARG A 103 13.97 -7.46 13.01
N LEU A 104 13.20 -8.53 13.30
CA LEU A 104 13.71 -9.69 14.05
C LEU A 104 14.80 -10.43 13.29
N ALA A 105 14.64 -10.65 11.98
CA ALA A 105 15.65 -11.30 11.15
C ALA A 105 16.94 -10.47 11.04
N ALA A 106 16.83 -9.16 10.90
CA ALA A 106 17.95 -8.23 10.91
C ALA A 106 18.75 -8.33 12.22
N LYS A 107 18.06 -8.26 13.37
CA LYS A 107 18.69 -8.43 14.70
C LYS A 107 19.35 -9.79 14.86
N ALA A 108 18.66 -10.86 14.47
CA ALA A 108 19.17 -12.22 14.61
C ALA A 108 20.24 -12.61 13.58
N SER A 109 20.45 -11.79 12.56
CA SER A 109 21.45 -12.06 11.51
C SER A 109 22.89 -11.97 12.03
N GLY A 110 23.15 -11.17 13.04
CA GLY A 110 24.49 -10.83 13.53
C GLY A 110 25.29 -9.94 12.59
N ARG A 111 24.65 -9.34 11.57
CA ARG A 111 25.26 -8.42 10.59
C ARG A 111 25.09 -6.95 10.96
N GLU A 112 24.13 -6.67 11.85
CA GLU A 112 23.77 -5.32 12.30
C GLU A 112 23.49 -4.32 11.14
N PRO A 113 22.61 -4.68 10.18
CA PRO A 113 22.27 -3.75 9.11
C PRO A 113 21.58 -2.52 9.68
N TYR A 114 21.63 -1.41 8.93
CA TYR A 114 20.77 -0.25 9.20
C TYR A 114 19.32 -0.63 8.91
N VAL A 115 18.42 -0.44 9.87
CA VAL A 115 17.04 -0.91 9.78
C VAL A 115 16.08 0.27 9.67
N VAL A 116 15.37 0.34 8.57
CA VAL A 116 14.26 1.28 8.31
C VAL A 116 12.94 0.54 8.36
N TYR A 117 11.94 1.12 8.98
CA TYR A 117 10.57 0.62 8.95
C TYR A 117 9.60 1.72 8.55
N THR A 118 8.90 1.54 7.43
CA THR A 118 7.81 2.44 7.03
C THR A 118 6.47 1.88 7.51
N ALA A 119 5.84 2.61 8.42
CA ALA A 119 4.51 2.33 8.92
C ALA A 119 3.45 2.98 8.02
N HIS A 120 2.66 2.14 7.31
CA HIS A 120 1.57 2.59 6.44
C HIS A 120 0.23 2.74 7.18
N GLY A 121 0.26 2.98 8.47
CA GLY A 121 -0.85 3.08 9.39
C GLY A 121 -0.75 2.03 10.50
N PHE A 122 -0.62 2.48 11.74
CA PHE A 122 -0.65 1.57 12.88
C PHE A 122 -2.05 1.02 13.12
N HIS A 123 -2.14 -0.22 13.62
CA HIS A 123 -3.41 -0.86 13.96
C HIS A 123 -3.95 -0.43 15.34
N PHE A 124 -3.27 0.50 16.00
CA PHE A 124 -3.61 1.11 17.28
C PHE A 124 -3.73 2.64 17.13
N TYR A 125 -4.86 3.09 16.69
CA TYR A 125 -5.25 4.48 16.48
C TYR A 125 -6.33 4.89 17.48
N GLU A 126 -6.67 6.18 17.55
CA GLU A 126 -7.76 6.65 18.41
C GLU A 126 -9.08 6.00 18.00
N GLY A 127 -9.75 5.36 18.98
CA GLY A 127 -10.96 4.54 18.70
C GLY A 127 -10.68 3.08 18.32
N ALA A 128 -9.43 2.66 18.14
CA ALA A 128 -9.12 1.26 17.86
C ALA A 128 -9.47 0.34 19.04
N PRO A 129 -9.88 -0.92 18.77
CA PRO A 129 -10.18 -1.90 19.82
C PRO A 129 -9.01 -2.08 20.80
N LYS A 130 -9.29 -2.19 22.11
CA LYS A 130 -8.25 -2.37 23.16
C LYS A 130 -7.30 -3.54 22.88
N LYS A 131 -7.78 -4.62 22.26
CA LYS A 131 -6.96 -5.77 21.84
C LYS A 131 -5.84 -5.37 20.86
N ASN A 132 -6.11 -4.40 19.98
CA ASN A 132 -5.13 -3.91 19.03
C ASN A 132 -4.02 -3.14 19.75
N TRP A 133 -4.37 -2.34 20.74
CA TRP A 133 -3.40 -1.65 21.60
C TRP A 133 -2.52 -2.63 22.34
N LEU A 134 -3.10 -3.67 22.94
CA LEU A 134 -2.32 -4.65 23.65
C LEU A 134 -1.35 -5.42 22.74
N LEU A 135 -1.81 -5.84 21.56
CA LEU A 135 -1.01 -6.68 20.67
C LEU A 135 -0.05 -5.84 19.80
N TYR A 136 -0.58 -4.92 18.99
CA TYR A 136 0.23 -4.23 18.00
C TYR A 136 1.09 -3.13 18.60
N TYR A 137 0.58 -2.34 19.55
CA TYR A 137 1.39 -1.32 20.21
C TYR A 137 2.57 -1.94 20.99
N THR A 138 2.32 -3.02 21.72
CA THR A 138 3.38 -3.71 22.49
C THR A 138 4.43 -4.29 21.54
N ALA A 139 3.99 -4.90 20.41
CA ALA A 139 4.90 -5.43 19.41
C ALA A 139 5.74 -4.31 18.77
N GLU A 140 5.12 -3.21 18.34
CA GLU A 140 5.83 -2.09 17.72
C GLU A 140 6.81 -1.43 18.68
N ARG A 141 6.41 -1.21 19.93
CA ARG A 141 7.29 -0.66 20.98
C ARG A 141 8.50 -1.55 21.23
N PHE A 142 8.32 -2.87 21.25
CA PHE A 142 9.42 -3.83 21.41
C PHE A 142 10.36 -3.80 20.18
N LEU A 143 9.81 -3.82 18.99
CA LEU A 143 10.57 -3.87 17.74
C LEU A 143 11.29 -2.55 17.43
N ALA A 144 10.80 -1.43 17.95
CA ALA A 144 11.46 -0.13 17.83
C ALA A 144 12.91 -0.17 18.36
N ALA A 145 13.18 -0.97 19.42
CA ALA A 145 14.53 -1.14 19.95
C ALA A 145 15.53 -1.78 18.96
N PHE A 146 15.06 -2.32 17.84
CA PHE A 146 15.87 -2.90 16.77
C PHE A 146 15.84 -2.07 15.48
N THR A 147 15.29 -0.85 15.54
CA THR A 147 15.03 0.00 14.38
C THR A 147 15.88 1.26 14.49
N ASP A 148 16.57 1.61 13.39
CA ASP A 148 17.34 2.85 13.29
C ASP A 148 16.43 4.01 12.84
N ARG A 149 15.45 3.75 11.97
CA ARG A 149 14.53 4.76 11.48
C ARG A 149 13.10 4.23 11.32
N ILE A 150 12.14 4.94 11.90
CA ILE A 150 10.72 4.71 11.64
C ILE A 150 10.22 5.86 10.77
N ILE A 151 9.61 5.53 9.64
CA ILE A 151 8.94 6.48 8.76
C ILE A 151 7.43 6.29 8.93
N THR A 152 6.70 7.37 9.18
CA THR A 152 5.24 7.38 9.29
C THR A 152 4.64 8.26 8.22
N ILE A 153 3.41 7.94 7.79
CA ILE A 153 2.72 8.66 6.70
C ILE A 153 1.59 9.57 7.20
N ASN A 154 1.38 9.62 8.51
CA ASN A 154 0.39 10.49 9.15
C ASN A 154 0.90 10.99 10.50
N ARG A 155 0.27 12.06 10.98
CA ARG A 155 0.67 12.75 12.22
C ARG A 155 0.40 11.90 13.47
N GLU A 156 -0.71 11.19 13.52
CA GLU A 156 -1.09 10.36 14.67
C GLU A 156 -0.04 9.27 14.94
N ASP A 157 0.37 8.55 13.89
CA ASP A 157 1.40 7.53 13.98
C ASP A 157 2.77 8.14 14.32
N TYR A 158 3.09 9.31 13.78
CA TYR A 158 4.32 10.03 14.10
C TYR A 158 4.40 10.36 15.61
N GLU A 159 3.35 10.98 16.17
CA GLU A 159 3.30 11.33 17.58
C GLU A 159 3.40 10.11 18.50
N ARG A 160 2.85 8.96 18.07
CA ARG A 160 2.96 7.69 18.80
C ARG A 160 4.34 7.06 18.67
N ALA A 161 4.89 7.00 17.48
CA ALA A 161 6.21 6.41 17.22
C ALA A 161 7.33 7.16 17.97
N ASN A 162 7.21 8.48 18.14
CA ASN A 162 8.15 9.29 18.94
C ASN A 162 8.20 8.91 20.43
N ARG A 163 7.23 8.14 20.93
CA ARG A 163 7.23 7.60 22.30
C ARG A 163 7.96 6.27 22.42
N PHE A 164 8.41 5.71 21.30
CA PHE A 164 9.16 4.45 21.29
C PHE A 164 10.65 4.71 21.49
N ARG A 165 11.32 3.75 22.12
CA ARG A 165 12.76 3.76 22.24
C ARG A 165 13.38 3.02 21.06
N LEU A 166 13.99 3.76 20.16
CA LEU A 166 14.72 3.23 19.02
C LEU A 166 16.16 2.86 19.44
N LYS A 167 16.96 2.34 18.47
CA LYS A 167 18.41 2.19 18.64
C LYS A 167 19.06 3.55 18.99
N GLU A 168 20.28 3.49 19.49
CA GLU A 168 21.10 4.69 19.67
C GLU A 168 21.22 5.46 18.36
N HIS A 169 20.97 6.77 18.39
CA HIS A 169 20.86 7.65 17.21
C HIS A 169 19.67 7.36 16.27
N GLY A 170 18.74 6.47 16.66
CA GLY A 170 17.52 6.23 15.90
C GLY A 170 16.55 7.40 15.95
N CYS A 171 15.79 7.62 14.88
CA CYS A 171 14.80 8.69 14.84
C CYS A 171 13.50 8.26 14.14
N VAL A 172 12.46 9.05 14.37
CA VAL A 172 11.16 8.93 13.71
C VAL A 172 11.00 10.10 12.75
N GLU A 173 10.55 9.80 11.55
CA GLU A 173 10.26 10.81 10.53
C GLU A 173 8.82 10.69 10.05
N GLN A 174 8.25 11.83 9.67
CA GLN A 174 6.96 11.89 9.03
C GLN A 174 7.10 12.33 7.58
N ILE A 175 6.49 11.59 6.67
CA ILE A 175 6.31 11.98 5.26
C ILE A 175 4.82 12.12 4.94
N PRO A 176 4.42 12.93 3.95
CA PRO A 176 3.01 13.16 3.64
C PRO A 176 2.35 12.01 2.85
N GLY A 177 2.94 10.83 2.84
CA GLY A 177 2.50 9.64 2.12
C GLY A 177 3.62 9.03 1.28
N VAL A 178 3.33 7.96 0.57
CA VAL A 178 4.31 7.24 -0.27
C VAL A 178 4.63 7.93 -1.61
N GLY A 179 3.99 9.05 -1.87
CA GLY A 179 4.17 9.80 -3.12
C GLY A 179 3.37 9.23 -4.29
N VAL A 180 3.32 10.02 -5.35
CA VAL A 180 2.64 9.69 -6.61
C VAL A 180 3.58 10.01 -7.78
N ASN A 181 3.59 9.16 -8.79
CA ASN A 181 4.30 9.47 -10.04
C ASN A 181 3.50 10.53 -10.82
N ILE A 182 3.88 11.79 -10.68
CA ILE A 182 3.19 12.95 -11.28
C ILE A 182 3.16 12.89 -12.81
N GLU A 183 4.16 12.31 -13.47
CA GLU A 183 4.17 12.14 -14.93
C GLU A 183 3.11 11.13 -15.37
N LYS A 184 2.91 10.05 -14.63
CA LYS A 184 1.88 9.05 -14.90
C LYS A 184 0.47 9.65 -14.78
N PHE A 185 0.26 10.52 -13.78
CA PHE A 185 -1.03 11.16 -13.50
C PHE A 185 -1.16 12.57 -14.10
N ARG A 186 -0.28 12.91 -15.03
CA ARG A 186 -0.33 14.18 -15.76
C ARG A 186 -1.68 14.34 -16.45
N LYS A 187 -2.17 15.59 -16.49
CA LYS A 187 -3.39 15.93 -17.23
C LYS A 187 -3.21 15.67 -18.75
N LYS A 188 -4.13 14.91 -19.34
CA LYS A 188 -4.18 14.53 -20.76
C LYS A 188 -5.58 14.86 -21.32
N PRO A 189 -5.83 16.13 -21.68
CA PRO A 189 -7.17 16.56 -22.13
C PRO A 189 -7.71 15.75 -23.30
N GLU A 190 -6.83 15.28 -24.19
CA GLU A 190 -7.14 14.47 -25.34
C GLU A 190 -7.78 13.11 -25.00
N LEU A 191 -7.58 12.60 -23.78
CA LEU A 191 -8.17 11.35 -23.33
C LEU A 191 -9.56 11.53 -22.71
N ARG A 192 -9.95 12.76 -22.36
CA ARG A 192 -11.21 13.01 -21.65
C ARG A 192 -12.43 12.51 -22.42
N GLU A 193 -12.59 12.91 -23.66
CA GLU A 193 -13.73 12.51 -24.50
C GLU A 193 -13.70 11.01 -24.79
N ILE A 194 -12.51 10.46 -25.07
CA ILE A 194 -12.31 9.04 -25.33
C ILE A 194 -12.79 8.20 -24.14
N LYS A 195 -12.36 8.57 -22.93
CA LYS A 195 -12.73 7.85 -21.70
C LYS A 195 -14.18 8.07 -21.31
N ARG A 196 -14.74 9.27 -21.52
CA ARG A 196 -16.16 9.50 -21.31
C ARG A 196 -17.01 8.61 -22.23
N LYS A 197 -16.65 8.51 -23.50
CA LYS A 197 -17.33 7.62 -24.46
C LYS A 197 -17.20 6.15 -24.05
N GLU A 198 -16.00 5.69 -23.63
CA GLU A 198 -15.77 4.32 -23.13
C GLU A 198 -16.66 3.99 -21.92
N LEU A 199 -16.86 4.97 -21.03
CA LEU A 199 -17.61 4.84 -19.79
C LEU A 199 -19.09 5.24 -19.93
N ASP A 200 -19.58 5.52 -21.15
CA ASP A 200 -20.92 6.02 -21.45
C ASP A 200 -21.32 7.24 -20.59
N ILE A 201 -20.40 8.18 -20.42
CA ILE A 201 -20.64 9.44 -19.72
C ILE A 201 -20.96 10.51 -20.78
N PRO A 202 -22.12 11.17 -20.72
CA PRO A 202 -22.46 12.28 -21.63
C PRO A 202 -21.43 13.41 -21.55
N PRO A 203 -21.23 14.18 -22.65
CA PRO A 203 -20.29 15.29 -22.68
C PRO A 203 -20.53 16.35 -21.58
N ASP A 204 -21.79 16.60 -21.26
CA ASP A 204 -22.28 17.55 -20.25
C ASP A 204 -22.53 16.91 -18.88
N GLY A 205 -22.38 15.58 -18.75
CA GLY A 205 -22.56 14.87 -17.50
C GLY A 205 -21.48 15.22 -16.45
N PHE A 206 -21.85 15.36 -15.19
CA PHE A 206 -20.91 15.54 -14.09
C PHE A 206 -20.38 14.18 -13.63
N HIS A 207 -19.11 13.92 -13.87
CA HIS A 207 -18.50 12.61 -13.62
C HIS A 207 -17.64 12.59 -12.34
N ILE A 208 -18.05 11.79 -11.37
CA ILE A 208 -17.34 11.53 -10.12
C ILE A 208 -16.58 10.20 -10.26
N VAL A 209 -15.33 10.16 -9.81
CA VAL A 209 -14.51 8.94 -9.80
C VAL A 209 -13.94 8.68 -8.41
N SER A 210 -14.11 7.45 -7.91
CA SER A 210 -13.39 6.93 -6.75
C SER A 210 -12.44 5.82 -7.15
N VAL A 211 -11.29 5.76 -6.49
CA VAL A 211 -10.30 4.69 -6.66
C VAL A 211 -9.97 4.10 -5.30
N GLY A 212 -10.26 2.81 -5.11
CA GLY A 212 -9.99 2.15 -3.84
C GLY A 212 -10.58 0.76 -3.75
N GLU A 213 -10.12 0.01 -2.77
CA GLU A 213 -10.67 -1.31 -2.47
C GLU A 213 -12.14 -1.20 -2.06
N LEU A 214 -12.99 -2.15 -2.49
CA LEU A 214 -14.40 -2.16 -2.11
C LEU A 214 -14.55 -2.81 -0.74
N VAL A 215 -14.28 -2.00 0.29
CA VAL A 215 -14.39 -2.36 1.71
C VAL A 215 -15.14 -1.24 2.45
N GLU A 216 -15.73 -1.59 3.59
CA GLU A 216 -16.61 -0.68 4.35
C GLU A 216 -15.93 0.65 4.71
N ASN A 217 -14.67 0.60 5.16
CA ASN A 217 -13.93 1.79 5.58
C ASN A 217 -13.58 2.77 4.44
N LYS A 218 -13.74 2.38 3.16
CA LYS A 218 -13.61 3.30 2.01
C LYS A 218 -14.90 4.07 1.74
N ASN A 219 -15.97 3.66 2.37
CA ASN A 219 -17.25 4.36 2.45
C ASN A 219 -17.84 4.83 1.11
N HIS A 220 -17.67 4.01 0.06
CA HIS A 220 -18.27 4.28 -1.25
C HIS A 220 -19.80 4.41 -1.17
N ALA A 221 -20.42 3.75 -0.18
CA ALA A 221 -21.87 3.79 0.04
C ALA A 221 -22.39 5.21 0.27
N VAL A 222 -21.66 6.04 1.01
CA VAL A 222 -22.11 7.43 1.30
C VAL A 222 -22.20 8.27 0.02
N VAL A 223 -21.32 8.01 -0.96
CA VAL A 223 -21.36 8.73 -2.25
C VAL A 223 -22.55 8.27 -3.09
N ILE A 224 -22.86 6.96 -3.10
CA ILE A 224 -24.05 6.42 -3.78
C ILE A 224 -25.32 7.02 -3.19
N GLU A 225 -25.41 7.08 -1.84
CA GLU A 225 -26.55 7.75 -1.18
C GLU A 225 -26.65 9.24 -1.48
N ALA A 226 -25.51 9.92 -1.59
CA ALA A 226 -25.48 11.35 -1.94
C ALA A 226 -25.99 11.57 -3.37
N VAL A 227 -25.55 10.76 -4.35
CA VAL A 227 -26.07 10.79 -5.72
C VAL A 227 -27.57 10.54 -5.74
N ALA A 228 -28.06 9.56 -4.98
CA ALA A 228 -29.50 9.29 -4.88
C ALA A 228 -30.30 10.50 -4.35
N ARG A 229 -29.78 11.21 -3.35
CA ARG A 229 -30.46 12.36 -2.74
C ARG A 229 -30.48 13.62 -3.61
N LEU A 230 -29.52 13.74 -4.55
CA LEU A 230 -29.45 14.89 -5.44
C LEU A 230 -30.54 14.87 -6.50
N HIS A 231 -31.11 13.70 -6.83
CA HIS A 231 -32.14 13.53 -7.85
C HIS A 231 -31.79 14.17 -9.20
N ASP A 232 -30.50 14.19 -9.55
CA ASP A 232 -29.97 14.76 -10.78
C ASP A 232 -29.46 13.62 -11.67
N GLU A 233 -30.16 13.40 -12.78
CA GLU A 233 -29.82 12.33 -13.74
C GLU A 233 -28.52 12.61 -14.51
N ASN A 234 -27.97 13.82 -14.41
CA ASN A 234 -26.73 14.22 -15.06
C ASN A 234 -25.48 13.97 -14.22
N ILE A 235 -25.60 13.33 -13.04
CA ILE A 235 -24.48 12.95 -12.19
C ILE A 235 -24.15 11.47 -12.42
N TYR A 236 -22.90 11.19 -12.72
CA TYR A 236 -22.36 9.86 -12.96
C TYR A 236 -21.26 9.55 -11.95
N TYR A 237 -21.24 8.34 -11.40
CA TYR A 237 -20.25 7.92 -10.42
C TYR A 237 -19.61 6.61 -10.81
N SER A 238 -18.30 6.58 -11.03
CA SER A 238 -17.52 5.40 -11.34
C SER A 238 -16.57 5.02 -10.21
N ILE A 239 -16.57 3.74 -9.83
CA ILE A 239 -15.73 3.22 -8.76
C ILE A 239 -14.74 2.21 -9.34
N CYS A 240 -13.45 2.52 -9.28
CA CYS A 240 -12.35 1.65 -9.68
C CYS A 240 -11.83 0.88 -8.46
N GLY A 241 -12.09 -0.42 -8.38
CA GLY A 241 -11.63 -1.27 -7.30
C GLY A 241 -12.29 -2.63 -7.26
N LYS A 242 -11.73 -3.52 -6.44
CA LYS A 242 -12.29 -4.83 -6.10
C LYS A 242 -12.35 -4.98 -4.59
N GLY A 243 -13.23 -5.82 -4.09
CA GLY A 243 -13.31 -6.12 -2.66
C GLY A 243 -14.61 -6.83 -2.27
N PRO A 244 -14.68 -7.32 -1.03
CA PRO A 244 -15.80 -8.11 -0.56
C PRO A 244 -17.11 -7.30 -0.42
N TYR A 245 -17.02 -5.95 -0.42
CA TYR A 245 -18.20 -5.08 -0.26
C TYR A 245 -18.95 -4.83 -1.58
N ARG A 246 -18.53 -5.49 -2.69
CA ARG A 246 -19.11 -5.31 -4.03
C ARG A 246 -20.62 -5.56 -4.04
N GLU A 247 -21.07 -6.70 -3.54
CA GLU A 247 -22.48 -7.08 -3.52
C GLU A 247 -23.35 -6.09 -2.74
N THR A 248 -22.84 -5.59 -1.63
CA THR A 248 -23.51 -4.55 -0.82
C THR A 248 -23.70 -3.27 -1.61
N LEU A 249 -22.69 -2.83 -2.36
CA LEU A 249 -22.78 -1.63 -3.18
C LEU A 249 -23.72 -1.84 -4.38
N GLU A 250 -23.69 -3.00 -5.03
CA GLU A 250 -24.63 -3.35 -6.11
C GLU A 250 -26.08 -3.34 -5.63
N HIS A 251 -26.34 -3.89 -4.45
CA HIS A 251 -27.67 -3.83 -3.84
C HIS A 251 -28.11 -2.38 -3.54
N LEU A 252 -27.20 -1.54 -3.06
CA LEU A 252 -27.48 -0.13 -2.79
C LEU A 252 -27.81 0.64 -4.07
N ILE A 253 -27.07 0.39 -5.16
CA ILE A 253 -27.32 0.97 -6.48
C ILE A 253 -28.73 0.59 -6.97
N GLN A 254 -29.10 -0.70 -6.89
CA GLN A 254 -30.41 -1.19 -7.27
C GLN A 254 -31.53 -0.59 -6.41
N LYS A 255 -31.32 -0.53 -5.10
CA LYS A 255 -32.30 0.05 -4.15
C LYS A 255 -32.66 1.49 -4.51
N HIS A 256 -31.71 2.25 -5.02
CA HIS A 256 -31.90 3.66 -5.39
C HIS A 256 -32.14 3.87 -6.91
N HIS A 257 -32.26 2.80 -7.71
CA HIS A 257 -32.46 2.84 -9.16
C HIS A 257 -31.37 3.66 -9.91
N LEU A 258 -30.11 3.50 -9.47
CA LEU A 258 -28.95 4.26 -10.00
C LEU A 258 -28.11 3.47 -11.01
N GLU A 259 -28.60 2.39 -11.59
CA GLU A 259 -27.85 1.49 -12.47
C GLU A 259 -27.29 2.19 -13.72
N LYS A 260 -27.92 3.28 -14.15
CA LYS A 260 -27.46 4.08 -15.28
C LYS A 260 -26.38 5.12 -14.88
N GLN A 261 -26.36 5.52 -13.60
CA GLN A 261 -25.52 6.59 -13.08
C GLN A 261 -24.30 6.09 -12.33
N VAL A 262 -24.40 4.94 -11.63
CA VAL A 262 -23.31 4.41 -10.79
C VAL A 262 -22.77 3.12 -11.34
N ARG A 263 -21.44 3.03 -11.49
CA ARG A 263 -20.77 1.87 -12.09
C ARG A 263 -19.60 1.39 -11.25
N LEU A 264 -19.56 0.09 -10.96
CA LEU A 264 -18.43 -0.58 -10.33
C LEU A 264 -17.53 -1.14 -11.44
N LEU A 265 -16.47 -0.42 -11.80
CA LEU A 265 -15.59 -0.74 -12.92
C LEU A 265 -14.63 -1.92 -12.64
N GLY A 266 -14.58 -2.40 -11.39
CA GLY A 266 -13.63 -3.43 -11.00
C GLY A 266 -12.19 -2.91 -10.94
N TYR A 267 -11.23 -3.83 -10.94
CA TYR A 267 -9.81 -3.46 -10.96
C TYR A 267 -9.41 -2.93 -12.35
N ARG A 268 -8.83 -1.74 -12.39
CA ARG A 268 -8.38 -1.08 -13.62
C ARG A 268 -6.86 -0.85 -13.56
N ASN A 269 -6.16 -1.13 -14.64
CA ASN A 269 -4.73 -0.83 -14.80
C ASN A 269 -4.49 0.58 -15.37
N ASP A 270 -5.53 1.19 -15.92
CA ASP A 270 -5.53 2.50 -16.60
C ASP A 270 -6.26 3.57 -15.76
N VAL A 271 -6.16 3.48 -14.42
CA VAL A 271 -6.81 4.44 -13.50
C VAL A 271 -6.44 5.88 -13.83
N GLN A 272 -5.18 6.15 -14.21
CA GLN A 272 -4.72 7.48 -14.60
C GLN A 272 -5.47 8.03 -15.83
N ASP A 273 -5.93 7.15 -16.72
CA ASP A 273 -6.68 7.54 -17.91
C ASP A 273 -8.19 7.67 -17.59
N VAL A 274 -8.73 6.81 -16.73
CA VAL A 274 -10.11 6.95 -16.18
C VAL A 274 -10.27 8.30 -15.50
N LEU A 275 -9.28 8.72 -14.71
CA LEU A 275 -9.30 10.02 -14.01
C LEU A 275 -9.36 11.23 -14.96
N GLN A 276 -8.92 11.10 -16.22
CA GLN A 276 -9.06 12.19 -17.20
C GLN A 276 -10.52 12.49 -17.55
N SER A 277 -11.43 11.52 -17.41
CA SER A 277 -12.87 11.71 -17.66
C SER A 277 -13.60 12.42 -16.54
N ALA A 278 -13.00 12.50 -15.33
CA ALA A 278 -13.65 13.00 -14.13
C ALA A 278 -13.73 14.53 -14.07
N ASP A 279 -14.79 15.02 -13.45
CA ASP A 279 -14.93 16.39 -12.96
C ASP A 279 -14.54 16.48 -11.48
N LEU A 280 -14.78 15.39 -10.73
CA LEU A 280 -14.43 15.27 -9.33
C LEU A 280 -13.79 13.90 -9.06
N SER A 281 -12.66 13.88 -8.37
CA SER A 281 -12.03 12.67 -7.86
C SER A 281 -12.13 12.61 -6.34
N LEU A 282 -12.59 11.46 -5.82
CA LEU A 282 -12.75 11.18 -4.39
C LEU A 282 -11.70 10.16 -3.93
N ILE A 283 -10.45 10.34 -4.35
CA ILE A 283 -9.36 9.44 -3.97
C ILE A 283 -8.96 9.61 -2.49
N HIS A 284 -9.22 10.77 -1.93
CA HIS A 284 -8.74 11.21 -0.62
C HIS A 284 -9.84 11.26 0.45
N ILE A 285 -10.83 10.40 0.37
CA ILE A 285 -11.83 10.28 1.43
C ILE A 285 -11.32 9.37 2.53
#